data_2117eb4c01a014e5053d0ec9b65da9b3
#
_entry.id   2117eb4c01a014e5053d0ec9b65da9b3
#
_cell.length_a   1.000
_cell.length_b   1.000
_cell.length_c   1.000
_cell.angle_alpha   90.00
_cell.angle_beta   90.00
_cell.angle_gamma   90.00
#
_symmetry.space_group_name_H-M   'P 1'
#
loop_
_entity.id
_entity.type
_entity.pdbx_description
1 polymer ?
#
loop_
_entity_poly.entity_id
_entity_poly.type
_entity_poly.pdbx_seq_one_letter_code
_entity_poly.pdbx_strand_id
1 'polypeptide(L)'
;MSLRQMPLLLLAAIALASNAAVAAKPNFIIIFTDDQGYGDLSCFGSTTIKTPNIDRIAKEGRKFTSFMVASPVCTPSRAALLTGCYPKRVGMHQHVLFP
;
A
#
# COMPACT_ATOMS: atom_id res chain seq x y z
N MET A 1 -29.24 -15.97 -42.27
CA MET A 1 -29.34 -15.06 -41.12
C MET A 1 -29.91 -13.74 -41.64
N SER A 2 -31.15 -13.36 -41.27
CA SER A 2 -31.78 -12.18 -41.84
C SER A 2 -31.19 -10.90 -41.21
N LEU A 3 -31.08 -9.83 -42.05
CA LEU A 3 -30.55 -8.52 -41.61
C LEU A 3 -31.26 -7.94 -40.36
N ARG A 4 -32.46 -8.40 -40.05
CA ARG A 4 -33.25 -7.97 -38.89
C ARG A 4 -32.80 -8.61 -37.56
N GLN A 5 -32.03 -9.71 -37.59
CA GLN A 5 -31.56 -10.42 -36.39
C GLN A 5 -30.18 -9.92 -35.91
N MET A 6 -29.43 -9.22 -36.79
CA MET A 6 -28.13 -8.66 -36.43
C MET A 6 -28.15 -7.64 -35.26
N PRO A 7 -29.08 -6.66 -35.23
CA PRO A 7 -29.08 -5.68 -34.13
C PRO A 7 -29.47 -6.29 -32.80
N LEU A 8 -30.31 -7.32 -32.80
CA LEU A 8 -30.74 -7.98 -31.55
C LEU A 8 -29.61 -8.81 -30.92
N LEU A 9 -28.79 -9.49 -31.75
CA LEU A 9 -27.61 -10.24 -31.30
C LEU A 9 -26.51 -9.32 -30.80
N LEU A 10 -26.36 -8.15 -31.45
CA LEU A 10 -25.37 -7.16 -31.01
C LEU A 10 -25.75 -6.53 -29.66
N LEU A 11 -27.04 -6.20 -29.44
CA LEU A 11 -27.55 -5.72 -28.16
C LEU A 11 -27.38 -6.77 -27.04
N ALA A 12 -27.67 -8.05 -27.34
CA ALA A 12 -27.50 -9.13 -26.39
C ALA A 12 -26.01 -9.34 -26.02
N ALA A 13 -25.10 -9.22 -26.97
CA ALA A 13 -23.66 -9.31 -26.73
C ALA A 13 -23.13 -8.15 -25.86
N ILE A 14 -23.64 -6.93 -26.07
CA ILE A 14 -23.28 -5.76 -25.27
C ILE A 14 -23.86 -5.90 -23.84
N ALA A 15 -25.05 -6.43 -23.66
CA ALA A 15 -25.66 -6.66 -22.36
C ALA A 15 -24.93 -7.75 -21.53
N LEU A 16 -24.35 -8.77 -22.20
CA LEU A 16 -23.53 -9.78 -21.52
C LEU A 16 -22.12 -9.26 -21.14
N ALA A 17 -21.60 -8.30 -21.86
CA ALA A 17 -20.29 -7.69 -21.58
C ALA A 17 -20.31 -6.73 -20.37
N SER A 18 -21.48 -6.30 -19.92
CA SER A 18 -21.63 -5.35 -18.80
C SER A 18 -21.69 -5.99 -17.40
N ASN A 19 -21.43 -7.28 -17.27
CA ASN A 19 -21.08 -7.85 -15.95
C ASN A 19 -19.65 -7.40 -15.57
N ALA A 20 -19.47 -6.10 -15.33
CA ALA A 20 -18.30 -5.61 -14.62
C ALA A 20 -18.31 -6.29 -13.26
N ALA A 21 -17.45 -7.27 -13.07
CA ALA A 21 -17.25 -7.89 -11.78
C ALA A 21 -16.98 -6.74 -10.80
N VAL A 22 -17.87 -6.55 -9.83
CA VAL A 22 -17.66 -5.62 -8.73
C VAL A 22 -16.40 -6.15 -8.03
N ALA A 23 -15.27 -5.49 -8.29
CA ALA A 23 -14.01 -5.86 -7.70
C ALA A 23 -14.18 -5.84 -6.19
N ALA A 24 -13.92 -6.95 -5.53
CA ALA A 24 -13.96 -7.03 -4.08
C ALA A 24 -13.04 -5.94 -3.52
N LYS A 25 -13.51 -5.20 -2.50
CA LYS A 25 -12.70 -4.17 -1.86
C LYS A 25 -11.43 -4.80 -1.32
N PRO A 26 -10.25 -4.23 -1.62
CA PRO A 26 -9.00 -4.79 -1.13
C PRO A 26 -8.89 -4.64 0.40
N ASN A 27 -8.21 -5.59 1.02
CA ASN A 27 -7.78 -5.48 2.41
C ASN A 27 -6.40 -4.82 2.44
N PHE A 28 -6.18 -3.93 3.42
CA PHE A 28 -4.89 -3.28 3.63
C PHE A 28 -4.33 -3.69 4.99
N ILE A 29 -3.09 -4.19 5.00
CA ILE A 29 -2.33 -4.48 6.20
C ILE A 29 -1.11 -3.57 6.19
N ILE A 30 -0.97 -2.74 7.23
CA ILE A 30 0.18 -1.85 7.40
C ILE A 30 1.04 -2.41 8.52
N ILE A 31 2.29 -2.75 8.20
CA ILE A 31 3.32 -3.13 9.17
C ILE A 31 4.27 -1.94 9.28
N PHE A 32 4.14 -1.18 10.35
CA PHE A 32 4.92 0.03 10.58
C PHE A 32 5.90 -0.22 11.73
N THR A 33 7.16 -0.45 11.36
CA THR A 33 8.24 -0.77 12.30
C THR A 33 8.65 0.45 13.12
N ASP A 34 9.44 0.23 14.17
CA ASP A 34 10.04 1.26 14.99
C ASP A 34 11.57 1.15 14.91
N ASP A 35 12.25 2.28 14.83
CA ASP A 35 13.73 2.40 14.78
C ASP A 35 14.43 1.50 13.74
N GLN A 36 13.73 1.10 12.69
CA GLN A 36 14.30 0.28 11.62
C GLN A 36 15.04 1.14 10.60
N GLY A 37 16.34 0.94 10.48
CA GLY A 37 17.16 1.57 9.47
C GLY A 37 17.04 0.92 8.10
N TYR A 38 17.38 1.67 7.05
CA TYR A 38 17.38 1.18 5.67
C TYR A 38 18.29 -0.04 5.49
N GLY A 39 19.46 -0.03 6.15
CA GLY A 39 20.44 -1.13 6.08
C GLY A 39 20.13 -2.33 6.96
N ASP A 40 19.03 -2.36 7.69
CA ASP A 40 18.66 -3.46 8.58
C ASP A 40 17.96 -4.63 7.86
N LEU A 41 17.56 -4.41 6.61
CA LEU A 41 16.87 -5.42 5.80
C LEU A 41 17.81 -6.02 4.75
N SER A 42 17.81 -7.35 4.61
CA SER A 42 18.63 -8.02 3.59
C SER A 42 18.20 -7.65 2.16
N CYS A 43 16.93 -7.38 1.90
CA CYS A 43 16.46 -6.88 0.59
C CYS A 43 16.98 -5.47 0.24
N PHE A 44 17.51 -4.74 1.22
CA PHE A 44 18.20 -3.45 1.04
C PHE A 44 19.73 -3.54 1.23
N GLY A 45 20.27 -4.74 1.30
CA GLY A 45 21.71 -4.96 1.28
C GLY A 45 22.35 -5.24 2.64
N SER A 46 21.58 -5.49 3.69
CA SER A 46 22.14 -5.95 4.97
C SER A 46 22.91 -7.25 4.78
N THR A 47 24.16 -7.27 5.24
CA THR A 47 25.02 -8.46 5.20
C THR A 47 24.95 -9.27 6.49
N THR A 48 24.56 -8.63 7.59
CA THR A 48 24.53 -9.20 8.94
C THR A 48 23.15 -9.66 9.36
N ILE A 49 22.13 -8.88 9.04
CA ILE A 49 20.73 -9.19 9.40
C ILE A 49 20.06 -9.94 8.25
N LYS A 50 19.44 -11.07 8.56
CA LYS A 50 18.70 -11.88 7.58
C LYS A 50 17.20 -11.71 7.79
N THR A 51 16.50 -11.26 6.75
CA THR A 51 15.06 -10.96 6.79
C THR A 51 14.27 -11.72 5.71
N PRO A 52 14.29 -13.06 5.70
CA PRO A 52 13.80 -13.86 4.57
C PRO A 52 12.32 -13.63 4.26
N ASN A 53 11.48 -13.37 5.25
CA ASN A 53 10.06 -13.11 5.04
C ASN A 53 9.81 -11.72 4.43
N ILE A 54 10.56 -10.71 4.87
CA ILE A 54 10.48 -9.36 4.29
C ILE A 54 11.06 -9.35 2.87
N ASP A 55 12.15 -10.09 2.65
CA ASP A 55 12.76 -10.26 1.34
C ASP A 55 11.79 -10.91 0.34
N ARG A 56 10.99 -11.88 0.80
CA ARG A 56 9.95 -12.48 -0.01
C ARG A 56 8.88 -11.46 -0.40
N ILE A 57 8.39 -10.65 0.54
CA ILE A 57 7.44 -9.57 0.25
C ILE A 57 8.04 -8.58 -0.77
N ALA A 58 9.30 -8.22 -0.60
CA ALA A 58 10.00 -7.31 -1.51
C ALA A 58 10.15 -7.89 -2.92
N LYS A 59 10.34 -9.21 -3.04
CA LYS A 59 10.48 -9.93 -4.31
C LYS A 59 9.14 -10.12 -5.02
N GLU A 60 8.09 -10.44 -4.29
CA GLU A 60 6.75 -10.71 -4.83
C GLU A 60 5.94 -9.43 -5.06
N GLY A 61 6.29 -8.35 -4.37
CA GLY A 61 5.60 -7.07 -4.42
C GLY A 61 6.42 -5.97 -5.08
N ARG A 62 6.31 -4.78 -4.52
CA ARG A 62 7.02 -3.59 -5.01
C ARG A 62 7.89 -3.00 -3.89
N LYS A 63 9.18 -2.86 -4.13
CA LYS A 63 10.15 -2.25 -3.24
C LYS A 63 10.40 -0.79 -3.64
N PHE A 64 10.22 0.12 -2.69
CA PHE A 64 10.51 1.54 -2.86
C PHE A 64 11.84 1.87 -2.21
N THR A 65 12.74 2.52 -2.96
CA THR A 65 14.07 2.91 -2.50
C THR A 65 14.15 4.34 -1.97
N SER A 66 13.10 5.13 -2.20
CA SER A 66 13.02 6.54 -1.78
C SER A 66 11.66 6.85 -1.16
N PHE A 67 11.16 5.94 -0.30
CA PHE A 67 9.93 6.15 0.45
C PHE A 67 10.27 6.76 1.81
N MET A 68 9.61 7.87 2.14
CA MET A 68 9.87 8.60 3.39
C MET A 68 8.61 8.69 4.22
N VAL A 69 8.77 8.60 5.54
CA VAL A 69 7.72 8.89 6.52
C VAL A 69 7.64 10.39 6.80
N ALA A 70 6.53 10.84 7.39
CA ALA A 70 6.26 12.26 7.61
C ALA A 70 7.15 12.90 8.70
N SER A 71 7.84 12.11 9.52
CA SER A 71 8.76 12.59 10.56
C SER A 71 9.80 11.50 10.89
N PRO A 72 11.03 11.89 11.24
CA PRO A 72 12.10 10.93 11.57
C PRO A 72 11.96 10.28 12.95
N VAL A 73 10.96 10.64 13.76
CA VAL A 73 10.74 10.10 15.10
C VAL A 73 9.37 9.43 15.21
N CYS A 74 9.26 8.48 16.14
CA CYS A 74 8.15 7.54 16.27
C CYS A 74 6.78 8.20 16.46
N THR A 75 6.57 8.99 17.50
CA THR A 75 5.27 9.59 17.83
C THR A 75 4.72 10.47 16.71
N PRO A 76 5.47 11.45 16.17
CA PRO A 76 4.98 12.26 15.05
C PRO A 76 4.69 11.45 13.79
N SER A 77 5.54 10.48 13.47
CA SER A 77 5.35 9.65 12.29
C SER A 77 4.10 8.77 12.39
N ARG A 78 3.85 8.18 13.57
CA ARG A 78 2.65 7.38 13.86
C ARG A 78 1.40 8.24 13.88
N ALA A 79 1.46 9.44 14.46
CA ALA A 79 0.37 10.41 14.43
C ALA A 79 -0.01 10.77 12.99
N ALA A 80 0.96 11.00 12.12
CA ALA A 80 0.71 11.28 10.72
C ALA A 80 0.02 10.11 9.99
N LEU A 81 0.47 8.88 10.25
CA LEU A 81 -0.15 7.68 9.68
C LEU A 81 -1.60 7.53 10.12
N LEU A 82 -1.88 7.71 11.41
CA LEU A 82 -3.22 7.51 11.99
C LEU A 82 -4.21 8.61 11.61
N THR A 83 -3.72 9.84 11.42
CA THR A 83 -4.59 11.01 11.18
C THR A 83 -4.66 11.46 9.72
N GLY A 84 -3.75 10.96 8.87
CA GLY A 84 -3.58 11.46 7.51
C GLY A 84 -3.10 12.92 7.44
N CYS A 85 -2.61 13.49 8.55
CA CYS A 85 -2.17 14.87 8.65
C CYS A 85 -0.67 14.96 8.95
N TYR A 86 -0.03 16.01 8.47
CA TYR A 86 1.34 16.32 8.94
C TYR A 86 1.36 16.54 10.45
N PRO A 87 2.37 16.04 11.17
CA PRO A 87 2.44 16.07 12.64
C PRO A 87 2.27 17.47 13.24
N LYS A 88 2.79 18.48 12.55
CA LYS A 88 2.65 19.89 12.96
C LYS A 88 1.20 20.37 13.02
N ARG A 89 0.33 19.86 12.13
CA ARG A 89 -1.09 20.24 12.08
C ARG A 89 -1.90 19.71 13.27
N VAL A 90 -1.44 18.60 13.84
CA VAL A 90 -2.10 17.93 14.98
C VAL A 90 -1.33 18.15 16.29
N GLY A 91 -0.37 19.08 16.34
CA GLY A 91 0.40 19.40 17.53
C GLY A 91 1.40 18.34 17.99
N MET A 92 1.65 17.31 17.17
CA MET A 92 2.45 16.12 17.54
C MET A 92 3.86 16.12 16.93
N HIS A 93 4.45 17.29 16.70
CA HIS A 93 5.71 17.42 15.95
C HIS A 93 6.97 17.57 16.82
N GLN A 94 6.83 17.84 18.11
CA GLN A 94 7.96 18.19 18.97
C GLN A 94 8.30 17.15 20.05
N HIS A 95 7.43 16.18 20.30
CA HIS A 95 7.56 15.29 21.43
C HIS A 95 7.45 13.83 21.03
N VAL A 96 8.32 13.02 21.63
CA VAL A 96 8.14 11.58 21.70
C VAL A 96 7.38 11.32 22.99
N LEU A 97 6.18 10.75 22.86
CA LEU A 97 5.41 10.32 24.03
C LEU A 97 5.93 8.96 24.48
N PHE A 98 6.40 8.92 25.70
CA PHE A 98 6.74 7.67 26.37
C PHE A 98 5.50 7.18 27.15
N PRO A 99 5.31 5.84 27.27
CA PRO A 99 4.23 5.26 28.05
C PRO A 99 4.38 5.55 29.54
#